data_d01ccfe693de1ed09a7113bcedf19b39
#
_entry.id   d01ccfe693de1ed09a7113bcedf19b39
#
_cell.length_a   1.000
_cell.length_b   1.000
_cell.length_c   1.000
_cell.angle_alpha   90.00
_cell.angle_beta   90.00
_cell.angle_gamma   90.00
#
_symmetry.space_group_name_H-M   'P 1'
#
loop_
_entity.id
_entity.type
_entity.pdbx_description
1 polymer ?
#
loop_
_entity_poly.entity_id
_entity_poly.type
_entity_poly.pdbx_seq_one_letter_code
_entity_poly.pdbx_strand_id
1 'polypeptide(L)'
;MQTVLVTGANRGIGLDLVQRFRERGDRVIAACRSSSPELDATGAQVEAGVDVADDAAVADLARRLEGVRLDVVVLNAGVLSPQSYGDIDPAGFQSMRDQFEVNALGPLRVLQALDGCLGEGTRVGIITSRMGSMEDNTSGGHYGYRASKAAVNAIGRSLAVDLK
;
A
#
# COMPACT_ATOMS: atom_id res chain seq x y z
N MET A 1 -16.56 10.53 -12.65
CA MET A 1 -15.73 10.96 -11.51
C MET A 1 -15.83 9.87 -10.45
N GLN A 2 -14.70 9.31 -10.04
CA GLN A 2 -14.61 8.27 -9.01
C GLN A 2 -13.89 8.82 -7.78
N THR A 3 -14.16 8.25 -6.59
CA THR A 3 -13.38 8.53 -5.39
C THR A 3 -12.31 7.45 -5.24
N VAL A 4 -11.04 7.85 -5.29
CA VAL A 4 -9.88 6.96 -5.32
C VAL A 4 -9.01 7.20 -4.09
N LEU A 5 -8.69 6.14 -3.35
CA LEU A 5 -7.68 6.17 -2.30
C LEU A 5 -6.36 5.57 -2.83
N VAL A 6 -5.24 6.24 -2.58
CA VAL A 6 -3.89 5.72 -2.87
C VAL A 6 -3.05 5.79 -1.60
N THR A 7 -2.47 4.66 -1.17
CA THR A 7 -1.51 4.64 -0.05
C THR A 7 -0.06 4.79 -0.54
N GLY A 8 0.82 5.39 0.28
CA GLY A 8 2.19 5.67 -0.13
C GLY A 8 2.28 6.68 -1.27
N ALA A 9 1.41 7.69 -1.22
CA ALA A 9 1.10 8.59 -2.33
C ALA A 9 2.11 9.73 -2.55
N ASN A 10 3.07 9.93 -1.65
CA ASN A 10 3.92 11.12 -1.64
C ASN A 10 5.12 11.08 -2.60
N ARG A 11 5.38 9.95 -3.24
CA ARG A 11 6.50 9.78 -4.21
C ARG A 11 6.31 8.57 -5.12
N GLY A 12 7.15 8.50 -6.15
CA GLY A 12 7.26 7.33 -7.04
C GLY A 12 5.92 6.92 -7.65
N ILE A 13 5.65 5.63 -7.72
CA ILE A 13 4.44 5.07 -8.36
C ILE A 13 3.16 5.65 -7.73
N GLY A 14 3.13 5.80 -6.39
CA GLY A 14 1.96 6.35 -5.71
C GLY A 14 1.63 7.78 -6.14
N LEU A 15 2.65 8.65 -6.24
CA LEU A 15 2.47 10.02 -6.71
C LEU A 15 2.05 10.07 -8.19
N ASP A 16 2.66 9.26 -9.05
CA ASP A 16 2.28 9.19 -10.47
C ASP A 16 0.81 8.73 -10.63
N LEU A 17 0.37 7.77 -9.83
CA LEU A 17 -1.03 7.35 -9.81
C LEU A 17 -1.97 8.47 -9.36
N VAL A 18 -1.61 9.21 -8.30
CA VAL A 18 -2.39 10.38 -7.85
C VAL A 18 -2.55 11.39 -8.98
N GLN A 19 -1.46 11.76 -9.65
CA GLN A 19 -1.46 12.71 -10.76
C GLN A 19 -2.40 12.24 -11.88
N ARG A 20 -2.27 10.98 -12.32
CA ARG A 20 -3.10 10.41 -13.41
C ARG A 20 -4.58 10.34 -13.06
N PHE A 21 -4.92 9.97 -11.82
CA PHE A 21 -6.32 9.98 -11.39
C PHE A 21 -6.87 11.40 -11.31
N ARG A 22 -6.06 12.40 -10.86
CA ARG A 22 -6.45 13.82 -10.87
C ARG A 22 -6.64 14.35 -12.28
N GLU A 23 -5.74 14.04 -13.22
CA GLU A 23 -5.86 14.40 -14.64
C GLU A 23 -7.14 13.82 -15.28
N ARG A 24 -7.56 12.63 -14.86
CA ARG A 24 -8.81 12.00 -15.28
C ARG A 24 -10.06 12.69 -14.69
N GLY A 25 -9.90 13.60 -13.75
CA GLY A 25 -11.00 14.32 -13.09
C GLY A 25 -11.58 13.59 -11.87
N ASP A 26 -10.86 12.63 -11.29
CA ASP A 26 -11.31 11.90 -10.11
C ASP A 26 -11.05 12.67 -8.81
N ARG A 27 -11.84 12.38 -7.79
CA ARG A 27 -11.55 12.78 -6.41
C ARG A 27 -10.49 11.83 -5.85
N VAL A 28 -9.30 12.33 -5.55
CA VAL A 28 -8.21 11.50 -5.03
C VAL A 28 -7.93 11.80 -3.57
N ILE A 29 -7.87 10.76 -2.76
CA ILE A 29 -7.44 10.75 -1.36
C ILE A 29 -6.06 10.12 -1.34
N ALA A 30 -5.05 10.91 -0.98
CA ALA A 30 -3.64 10.55 -1.03
C ALA A 30 -3.10 10.32 0.38
N ALA A 31 -3.04 9.05 0.81
CA ALA A 31 -2.59 8.67 2.15
C ALA A 31 -1.08 8.44 2.18
N CYS A 32 -0.38 9.09 3.13
CA CYS A 32 1.07 8.98 3.29
C CYS A 32 1.52 9.32 4.71
N ARG A 33 2.75 8.95 5.06
CA ARG A 33 3.34 9.32 6.36
C ARG A 33 3.60 10.83 6.45
N SER A 34 4.17 11.39 5.39
CA SER A 34 4.44 12.84 5.26
C SER A 34 4.15 13.25 3.83
N SER A 35 3.56 14.43 3.65
CA SER A 35 3.34 14.98 2.32
C SER A 35 4.66 15.36 1.64
N SER A 36 4.57 15.71 0.37
CA SER A 36 5.64 16.30 -0.40
C SER A 36 5.11 17.49 -1.21
N PRO A 37 5.96 18.47 -1.56
CA PRO A 37 5.53 19.60 -2.39
C PRO A 37 4.88 19.17 -3.71
N GLU A 38 5.38 18.09 -4.29
CA GLU A 38 4.85 17.52 -5.54
C GLU A 38 3.44 16.93 -5.33
N LEU A 39 3.20 16.28 -4.17
CA LEU A 39 1.88 15.77 -3.84
C LEU A 39 0.90 16.92 -3.57
N ASP A 40 1.32 17.92 -2.81
CA ASP A 40 0.48 19.09 -2.48
C ASP A 40 0.06 19.85 -3.75
N ALA A 41 0.94 19.92 -4.75
CA ALA A 41 0.66 20.56 -6.03
C ALA A 41 -0.40 19.82 -6.89
N THR A 42 -0.72 18.55 -6.60
CA THR A 42 -1.72 17.78 -7.37
C THR A 42 -3.18 18.22 -7.11
N GLY A 43 -3.43 18.93 -6.01
CA GLY A 43 -4.79 19.24 -5.54
C GLY A 43 -5.58 18.01 -5.07
N ALA A 44 -4.92 16.91 -4.76
CA ALA A 44 -5.53 15.76 -4.09
C ALA A 44 -5.83 16.08 -2.61
N GLN A 45 -6.79 15.35 -2.02
CA GLN A 45 -7.00 15.39 -0.57
C GLN A 45 -5.86 14.61 0.10
N VAL A 46 -4.95 15.31 0.78
CA VAL A 46 -3.80 14.66 1.43
C VAL A 46 -4.17 14.23 2.84
N GLU A 47 -4.00 12.94 3.12
CA GLU A 47 -4.13 12.32 4.44
C GLU A 47 -2.73 11.97 4.95
N ALA A 48 -2.10 12.92 5.66
CA ALA A 48 -0.78 12.73 6.27
C ALA A 48 -0.86 11.97 7.61
N GLY A 49 0.28 11.48 8.07
CA GLY A 49 0.40 10.70 9.32
C GLY A 49 -0.03 9.25 9.17
N VAL A 50 -0.25 8.74 7.96
CA VAL A 50 -0.68 7.37 7.71
C VAL A 50 0.54 6.47 7.52
N ASP A 51 0.94 5.76 8.57
CA ASP A 51 1.83 4.61 8.48
C ASP A 51 0.98 3.33 8.40
N VAL A 52 1.10 2.59 7.30
CA VAL A 52 0.31 1.36 7.08
C VAL A 52 0.74 0.20 7.99
N ALA A 53 1.88 0.32 8.67
CA ALA A 53 2.35 -0.62 9.67
C ALA A 53 1.84 -0.30 11.09
N ASP A 54 1.19 0.84 11.31
CA ASP A 54 0.68 1.29 12.59
C ASP A 54 -0.85 1.19 12.64
N ASP A 55 -1.38 0.35 13.54
CA ASP A 55 -2.81 0.12 13.70
C ASP A 55 -3.56 1.41 14.09
N ALA A 56 -2.96 2.25 14.95
CA ALA A 56 -3.59 3.50 15.39
C ALA A 56 -3.66 4.53 14.26
N ALA A 57 -2.60 4.65 13.46
CA ALA A 57 -2.57 5.54 12.30
C ALA A 57 -3.59 5.13 11.22
N VAL A 58 -3.75 3.83 11.00
CA VAL A 58 -4.73 3.30 10.04
C VAL A 58 -6.15 3.45 10.56
N ALA A 59 -6.39 3.21 11.84
CA ALA A 59 -7.70 3.45 12.46
C ALA A 59 -8.08 4.95 12.43
N ASP A 60 -7.11 5.84 12.59
CA ASP A 60 -7.31 7.29 12.46
C ASP A 60 -7.71 7.68 11.03
N LEU A 61 -7.05 7.11 10.02
CA LEU A 61 -7.46 7.30 8.63
C LEU A 61 -8.91 6.85 8.41
N ALA A 62 -9.30 5.68 8.92
CA ALA A 62 -10.67 5.18 8.78
C ALA A 62 -11.70 6.12 9.40
N ARG A 63 -11.41 6.69 10.59
CA ARG A 63 -12.30 7.70 11.22
C ARG A 63 -12.41 8.98 10.39
N ARG A 64 -11.30 9.45 9.80
CA ARG A 64 -11.32 10.66 8.93
C ARG A 64 -12.09 10.43 7.63
N LEU A 65 -12.20 9.18 7.19
CA LEU A 65 -12.93 8.80 5.98
C LEU A 65 -14.34 8.25 6.26
N GLU A 66 -14.84 8.35 7.51
CA GLU A 66 -16.19 7.90 7.84
C GLU A 66 -17.24 8.55 6.93
N GLY A 67 -18.12 7.73 6.36
CA GLY A 67 -19.15 8.18 5.41
C GLY A 67 -18.65 8.44 3.98
N VAL A 68 -17.35 8.28 3.72
CA VAL A 68 -16.79 8.36 2.36
C VAL A 68 -16.94 7.02 1.66
N ARG A 69 -17.59 6.98 0.51
CA ARG A 69 -17.60 5.80 -0.35
C ARG A 69 -16.39 5.84 -1.28
N LEU A 70 -15.63 4.76 -1.30
CA LEU A 70 -14.48 4.57 -2.17
C LEU A 70 -14.86 3.71 -3.39
N ASP A 71 -14.60 4.21 -4.59
CA ASP A 71 -14.79 3.45 -5.84
C ASP A 71 -13.56 2.64 -6.20
N VAL A 72 -12.36 3.17 -5.85
CA VAL A 72 -11.07 2.52 -6.11
C VAL A 72 -10.16 2.68 -4.89
N VAL A 73 -9.54 1.60 -4.47
CA VAL A 73 -8.50 1.59 -3.44
C VAL A 73 -7.21 1.04 -4.03
N VAL A 74 -6.13 1.83 -4.01
CA VAL A 74 -4.81 1.40 -4.46
C VAL A 74 -3.87 1.28 -3.27
N LEU A 75 -3.59 0.04 -2.88
CA LEU A 75 -2.68 -0.33 -1.80
C LEU A 75 -1.26 -0.38 -2.37
N ASN A 76 -0.62 0.81 -2.44
CA ASN A 76 0.67 1.01 -3.08
C ASN A 76 1.83 1.12 -2.07
N ALA A 77 1.58 1.54 -0.82
CA ALA A 77 2.63 1.69 0.18
C ALA A 77 3.54 0.46 0.25
N GLY A 78 4.85 0.68 0.21
CA GLY A 78 5.82 -0.38 0.25
C GLY A 78 7.24 0.13 0.47
N VAL A 79 8.07 -0.75 1.03
CA VAL A 79 9.49 -0.49 1.31
C VAL A 79 10.33 -1.66 0.80
N LEU A 80 11.56 -1.34 0.41
CA LEU A 80 12.57 -2.31 0.01
C LEU A 80 13.87 -2.00 0.73
N SER A 81 14.43 -3.00 1.42
CA SER A 81 15.79 -2.99 1.94
C SER A 81 16.51 -4.23 1.42
N PRO A 82 17.70 -4.09 0.85
CA PRO A 82 18.44 -5.23 0.31
C PRO A 82 19.00 -6.12 1.43
N GLN A 83 19.05 -7.42 1.19
CA GLN A 83 19.80 -8.39 2.00
C GLN A 83 20.58 -9.32 1.07
N SER A 84 21.79 -9.73 1.50
CA SER A 84 22.61 -10.73 0.86
C SER A 84 22.86 -11.90 1.78
N TYR A 85 22.95 -13.13 1.24
CA TYR A 85 23.26 -14.31 2.05
C TYR A 85 24.68 -14.17 2.66
N GLY A 86 24.78 -14.45 3.95
CA GLY A 86 26.02 -14.31 4.70
C GLY A 86 26.20 -12.96 5.42
N ASP A 87 25.46 -11.91 5.01
CA ASP A 87 25.58 -10.55 5.55
C ASP A 87 24.37 -10.11 6.41
N ILE A 88 23.47 -11.05 6.74
CA ILE A 88 22.26 -10.73 7.50
C ILE A 88 22.56 -10.79 8.99
N ASP A 89 22.66 -9.65 9.61
CA ASP A 89 22.78 -9.45 11.05
C ASP A 89 21.38 -9.30 11.73
N PRO A 90 21.31 -9.13 13.07
CA PRO A 90 20.05 -8.90 13.76
C PRO A 90 19.24 -7.70 13.24
N ALA A 91 19.90 -6.62 12.81
CA ALA A 91 19.24 -5.46 12.22
C ALA A 91 18.66 -5.79 10.83
N GLY A 92 19.36 -6.61 10.05
CA GLY A 92 18.88 -7.15 8.79
C GLY A 92 17.61 -7.98 8.95
N PHE A 93 17.55 -8.85 9.98
CA PHE A 93 16.33 -9.58 10.31
C PHE A 93 15.18 -8.66 10.75
N GLN A 94 15.48 -7.59 11.51
CA GLN A 94 14.46 -6.60 11.86
C GLN A 94 13.94 -5.89 10.61
N SER A 95 14.82 -5.46 9.72
CA SER A 95 14.45 -4.87 8.44
C SER A 95 13.55 -5.78 7.58
N MET A 96 13.77 -7.10 7.63
CA MET A 96 12.88 -8.07 6.96
C MET A 96 11.48 -8.09 7.57
N ARG A 97 11.37 -8.03 8.92
CA ARG A 97 10.08 -7.93 9.61
C ARG A 97 9.35 -6.64 9.22
N ASP A 98 10.06 -5.51 9.21
CA ASP A 98 9.50 -4.22 8.84
C ASP A 98 8.98 -4.22 7.39
N GLN A 99 9.71 -4.86 6.48
CA GLN A 99 9.24 -5.05 5.10
C GLN A 99 7.98 -5.92 5.04
N PHE A 100 7.89 -6.95 5.87
CA PHE A 100 6.70 -7.79 5.93
C PHE A 100 5.50 -7.04 6.48
N GLU A 101 5.68 -6.25 7.55
CA GLU A 101 4.63 -5.40 8.13
C GLU A 101 4.07 -4.41 7.10
N VAL A 102 4.96 -3.68 6.42
CA VAL A 102 4.52 -2.66 5.45
C VAL A 102 3.96 -3.28 4.18
N ASN A 103 4.65 -4.26 3.59
CA ASN A 103 4.36 -4.73 2.24
C ASN A 103 3.27 -5.82 2.19
N ALA A 104 3.12 -6.61 3.26
CA ALA A 104 2.18 -7.73 3.32
C ALA A 104 0.99 -7.44 4.24
N LEU A 105 1.24 -7.13 5.51
CA LEU A 105 0.17 -6.89 6.48
C LEU A 105 -0.47 -5.51 6.31
N GLY A 106 0.31 -4.49 5.92
CA GLY A 106 -0.19 -3.13 5.70
C GLY A 106 -1.38 -3.06 4.73
N PRO A 107 -1.34 -3.66 3.54
CA PRO A 107 -2.50 -3.74 2.65
C PRO A 107 -3.75 -4.36 3.29
N LEU A 108 -3.61 -5.45 4.03
CA LEU A 108 -4.71 -6.12 4.72
C LEU A 108 -5.27 -5.22 5.83
N ARG A 109 -4.40 -4.63 6.66
CA ARG A 109 -4.76 -3.72 7.75
C ARG A 109 -5.56 -2.52 7.24
N VAL A 110 -5.07 -1.86 6.19
CA VAL A 110 -5.76 -0.71 5.59
C VAL A 110 -7.12 -1.10 5.05
N LEU A 111 -7.22 -2.20 4.31
CA LEU A 111 -8.48 -2.63 3.70
C LEU A 111 -9.51 -3.01 4.77
N GLN A 112 -9.11 -3.72 5.81
CA GLN A 112 -9.97 -4.10 6.93
C GLN A 112 -10.48 -2.87 7.69
N ALA A 113 -9.63 -1.89 7.95
CA ALA A 113 -10.03 -0.67 8.64
C ALA A 113 -11.00 0.18 7.82
N LEU A 114 -10.90 0.14 6.49
CA LEU A 114 -11.73 0.88 5.56
C LEU A 114 -12.97 0.09 5.07
N ASP A 115 -13.31 -1.04 5.68
CA ASP A 115 -14.43 -1.88 5.27
C ASP A 115 -15.74 -1.09 5.14
N GLY A 116 -16.03 -0.20 6.09
CA GLY A 116 -17.20 0.70 6.05
C GLY A 116 -17.19 1.74 4.92
N CYS A 117 -16.04 1.95 4.25
CA CYS A 117 -15.90 2.83 3.08
C CYS A 117 -16.04 2.07 1.75
N LEU A 118 -16.04 0.73 1.81
CA LEU A 118 -16.17 -0.14 0.65
C LEU A 118 -17.64 -0.41 0.36
N GLY A 119 -17.94 -0.82 -0.86
CA GLY A 119 -19.29 -1.23 -1.22
C GLY A 119 -19.29 -1.97 -2.55
N GLU A 120 -20.47 -2.43 -2.95
CA GLU A 120 -20.63 -3.10 -4.23
C GLU A 120 -20.03 -2.27 -5.38
N GLY A 121 -19.15 -2.89 -6.16
CA GLY A 121 -18.42 -2.27 -7.25
C GLY A 121 -17.13 -1.54 -6.87
N THR A 122 -16.75 -1.48 -5.58
CA THR A 122 -15.41 -1.00 -5.18
C THR A 122 -14.34 -1.91 -5.76
N ARG A 123 -13.35 -1.32 -6.39
CA ARG A 123 -12.19 -2.04 -6.96
C ARG A 123 -10.96 -1.83 -6.09
N VAL A 124 -10.32 -2.94 -5.70
CA VAL A 124 -9.11 -2.92 -4.90
C VAL A 124 -7.93 -3.38 -5.76
N GLY A 125 -6.89 -2.54 -5.84
CA GLY A 125 -5.61 -2.87 -6.47
C GLY A 125 -4.50 -2.93 -5.45
N ILE A 126 -3.70 -3.99 -5.46
CA ILE A 126 -2.52 -4.15 -4.61
C ILE A 126 -1.27 -4.09 -5.48
N ILE A 127 -0.35 -3.18 -5.16
CA ILE A 127 0.93 -3.09 -5.88
C ILE A 127 1.88 -4.15 -5.33
N THR A 128 2.10 -5.17 -6.12
CA THR A 128 3.05 -6.24 -5.85
C THR A 128 4.34 -6.06 -6.67
N SER A 129 5.09 -7.13 -6.91
CA SER A 129 6.33 -7.11 -7.67
C SER A 129 6.57 -8.46 -8.33
N ARG A 130 7.27 -8.45 -9.47
CA ARG A 130 7.85 -9.65 -10.07
C ARG A 130 8.74 -10.42 -9.06
N MET A 131 9.40 -9.70 -8.16
CA MET A 131 10.24 -10.29 -7.10
C MET A 131 9.44 -11.14 -6.09
N GLY A 132 8.12 -11.06 -6.07
CA GLY A 132 7.24 -11.98 -5.31
C GLY A 132 7.00 -13.33 -5.99
N SER A 133 7.46 -13.51 -7.22
CA SER A 133 7.43 -14.82 -7.89
C SER A 133 8.59 -15.71 -7.40
N MET A 134 8.29 -16.93 -7.00
CA MET A 134 9.31 -17.93 -6.65
C MET A 134 9.99 -18.49 -7.89
N GLU A 135 9.23 -18.72 -8.95
CA GLU A 135 9.72 -19.28 -10.22
C GLU A 135 10.67 -18.32 -10.96
N ASP A 136 10.35 -17.01 -10.94
CA ASP A 136 11.16 -15.96 -11.60
C ASP A 136 12.38 -15.49 -10.77
N ASN A 137 12.69 -16.19 -9.65
CA ASN A 137 13.81 -15.85 -8.79
C ASN A 137 15.12 -16.50 -9.27
N THR A 138 15.82 -15.84 -10.19
CA THR A 138 17.11 -16.29 -10.72
C THR A 138 18.33 -15.57 -10.11
N SER A 139 18.13 -14.52 -9.32
CA SER A 139 19.20 -13.67 -8.78
C SER A 139 19.45 -13.82 -7.28
N GLY A 140 18.52 -14.41 -6.53
CA GLY A 140 18.58 -14.51 -5.06
C GLY A 140 18.51 -13.14 -4.36
N GLY A 141 18.97 -13.08 -3.10
CA GLY A 141 18.99 -11.86 -2.29
C GLY A 141 17.60 -11.28 -1.98
N HIS A 142 17.58 -10.10 -1.37
CA HIS A 142 16.33 -9.34 -1.07
C HIS A 142 15.28 -10.18 -0.35
N TYR A 143 15.71 -11.03 0.60
CA TYR A 143 14.87 -12.06 1.22
C TYR A 143 13.59 -11.48 1.82
N GLY A 144 13.69 -10.39 2.59
CA GLY A 144 12.55 -9.73 3.20
C GLY A 144 11.57 -9.19 2.17
N TYR A 145 12.07 -8.53 1.13
CA TYR A 145 11.23 -7.97 0.08
C TYR A 145 10.51 -9.06 -0.72
N ARG A 146 11.27 -10.07 -1.19
CA ARG A 146 10.69 -11.19 -1.95
C ARG A 146 9.62 -11.92 -1.14
N ALA A 147 9.93 -12.27 0.11
CA ALA A 147 8.99 -12.97 1.00
C ALA A 147 7.73 -12.12 1.25
N SER A 148 7.88 -10.81 1.50
CA SER A 148 6.74 -9.92 1.73
C SER A 148 5.85 -9.77 0.48
N LYS A 149 6.44 -9.72 -0.72
CA LYS A 149 5.68 -9.63 -1.98
C LYS A 149 5.02 -10.96 -2.37
N ALA A 150 5.62 -12.10 -2.05
CA ALA A 150 4.96 -13.40 -2.16
C ALA A 150 3.78 -13.52 -1.17
N ALA A 151 3.98 -13.07 0.07
CA ALA A 151 2.93 -13.06 1.09
C ALA A 151 1.74 -12.18 0.69
N VAL A 152 1.97 -10.96 0.18
CA VAL A 152 0.87 -10.09 -0.25
C VAL A 152 0.12 -10.65 -1.46
N ASN A 153 0.77 -11.43 -2.34
CA ASN A 153 0.08 -12.13 -3.41
C ASN A 153 -0.91 -13.17 -2.85
N ALA A 154 -0.50 -13.93 -1.81
CA ALA A 154 -1.37 -14.89 -1.13
C ALA A 154 -2.53 -14.19 -0.40
N ILE A 155 -2.25 -13.11 0.33
CA ILE A 155 -3.26 -12.25 0.99
C ILE A 155 -4.25 -11.71 -0.04
N GLY A 156 -3.76 -11.14 -1.15
CA GLY A 156 -4.62 -10.60 -2.21
C GLY A 156 -5.51 -11.66 -2.86
N ARG A 157 -5.03 -12.90 -2.96
CA ARG A 157 -5.85 -14.02 -3.45
C ARG A 157 -6.99 -14.35 -2.47
N SER A 158 -6.71 -14.37 -1.17
CA SER A 158 -7.74 -14.61 -0.13
C SER A 158 -8.78 -13.48 -0.14
N LEU A 159 -8.34 -12.22 -0.12
CA LEU A 159 -9.22 -11.05 -0.21
C LEU A 159 -10.12 -11.09 -1.45
N ALA A 160 -9.59 -11.53 -2.60
CA ALA A 160 -10.38 -11.66 -3.82
C ALA A 160 -11.46 -12.77 -3.75
N VAL A 161 -11.40 -13.65 -2.77
CA VAL A 161 -12.46 -14.64 -2.48
C VAL A 161 -13.46 -14.09 -1.47
N ASP A 162 -12.97 -13.42 -0.42
CA ASP A 162 -13.77 -12.96 0.71
C ASP A 162 -14.62 -11.72 0.37
N LEU A 163 -14.17 -10.89 -0.58
CA LEU A 163 -14.81 -9.64 -0.99
C LEU A 163 -15.60 -9.75 -2.31
N LYS A 164 -16.13 -10.93 -2.62
CA LYS A 164 -16.95 -11.15 -3.81
C LYS A 164 -18.38 -10.68 -3.61
#